data_b1f8eea4c74e48e407381103757dfc63
#
_entry.id   b1f8eea4c74e48e407381103757dfc63
#
_cell.length_a   1.000
_cell.length_b   1.000
_cell.length_c   1.000
_cell.angle_alpha   90.00
_cell.angle_beta   90.00
_cell.angle_gamma   90.00
#
_symmetry.space_group_name_H-M   'P 1'
#
loop_
_entity.id
_entity.type
_entity.pdbx_description
1 polymer ?
#
loop_
_entity_poly.entity_id
_entity_poly.type
_entity_poly.pdbx_seq_one_letter_code
_entity_poly.pdbx_strand_id
1 'polypeptide(L)'
;MISLRNFTNDDAEVFQQKQRMNVSLDEIKAMFVKWEEKAYAGKYFEMFAVVKDGEIVGSISLYQLSKSVVSCGPEVFEAYRKQGVGSEAMLLAMDIAKNMGYKLVSQQIGRNNAASIALHNKLGFETDEYIYKNKKGNEVLIYVKPL
;
A
#
# COMPACT_ATOMS: atom_id res chain seq x y z
N MET A 1 9.75 12.04 10.72
CA MET A 1 8.28 12.11 10.56
C MET A 1 7.89 11.61 9.17
N ILE A 2 6.89 10.76 9.12
CA ILE A 2 6.38 10.19 7.86
C ILE A 2 5.20 11.02 7.38
N SER A 3 5.14 11.27 6.07
CA SER A 3 3.98 11.88 5.43
C SER A 3 3.68 11.17 4.11
N LEU A 4 2.48 11.37 3.59
CA LEU A 4 2.03 10.81 2.32
C LEU A 4 1.70 11.95 1.35
N ARG A 5 2.11 11.78 0.10
CA ARG A 5 1.71 12.64 -1.02
C ARG A 5 1.67 11.83 -2.31
N ASN A 6 1.04 12.36 -3.33
CA ASN A 6 1.09 11.70 -4.63
C ASN A 6 2.50 11.81 -5.24
N PHE A 7 2.82 10.92 -6.14
CA PHE A 7 4.07 10.97 -6.90
C PHE A 7 4.06 12.12 -7.91
N THR A 8 5.23 12.69 -8.16
CA THR A 8 5.47 13.67 -9.22
C THR A 8 6.57 13.16 -10.14
N ASN A 9 6.75 13.79 -11.31
CA ASN A 9 7.80 13.39 -12.24
C ASN A 9 9.21 13.47 -11.65
N ASP A 10 9.42 14.36 -10.69
CA ASP A 10 10.70 14.48 -10.00
C ASP A 10 11.07 13.23 -9.19
N ASP A 11 10.09 12.40 -8.88
CA ASP A 11 10.28 11.17 -8.11
C ASP A 11 10.70 9.98 -8.98
N ALA A 12 10.63 10.10 -10.30
CA ALA A 12 10.74 8.97 -11.22
C ALA A 12 12.08 8.24 -11.11
N GLU A 13 13.18 8.97 -11.02
CA GLU A 13 14.52 8.35 -10.96
C GLU A 13 14.71 7.57 -9.65
N VAL A 14 14.32 8.15 -8.53
CA VAL A 14 14.42 7.47 -7.23
C VAL A 14 13.53 6.24 -7.19
N PHE A 15 12.31 6.37 -7.68
CA PHE A 15 11.36 5.24 -7.73
C PHE A 15 11.89 4.11 -8.61
N GLN A 16 12.46 4.43 -9.78
CA GLN A 16 13.11 3.44 -10.64
C GLN A 16 14.22 2.70 -9.91
N GLN A 17 15.14 3.45 -9.29
CA GLN A 17 16.30 2.87 -8.63
C GLN A 17 15.93 2.02 -7.41
N LYS A 18 14.92 2.41 -6.66
CA LYS A 18 14.59 1.80 -5.37
C LYS A 18 13.50 0.74 -5.42
N GLN A 19 12.59 0.82 -6.39
CA GLN A 19 11.43 -0.06 -6.42
C GLN A 19 11.16 -0.72 -7.77
N ARG A 20 11.53 -0.08 -8.87
CA ARG A 20 11.21 -0.55 -10.23
C ARG A 20 12.46 -0.55 -11.13
N MET A 21 13.49 -1.27 -10.72
CA MET A 21 14.78 -1.27 -11.42
C MET A 21 14.73 -1.79 -12.86
N ASN A 22 13.75 -2.63 -13.18
CA ASN A 22 13.60 -3.22 -14.51
C ASN A 22 12.62 -2.47 -15.41
N VAL A 23 12.16 -1.31 -14.98
CA VAL A 23 11.19 -0.48 -15.71
C VAL A 23 11.87 0.80 -16.16
N SER A 24 11.65 1.23 -17.40
CA SER A 24 12.25 2.47 -17.92
C SER A 24 11.65 3.71 -17.25
N LEU A 25 12.38 4.83 -17.30
CA LEU A 25 11.87 6.10 -16.77
C LEU A 25 10.59 6.54 -17.47
N ASP A 26 10.50 6.34 -18.79
CA ASP A 26 9.30 6.69 -19.53
C ASP A 26 8.09 5.87 -19.09
N GLU A 27 8.29 4.59 -18.84
CA GLU A 27 7.22 3.72 -18.32
C GLU A 27 6.80 4.14 -16.92
N ILE A 28 7.75 4.53 -16.06
CA ILE A 28 7.45 5.01 -14.71
C ILE A 28 6.65 6.30 -14.76
N LYS A 29 7.04 7.25 -15.60
CA LYS A 29 6.29 8.50 -15.78
C LYS A 29 4.88 8.25 -16.30
N ALA A 30 4.73 7.27 -17.20
CA ALA A 30 3.40 6.85 -17.68
C ALA A 30 2.57 6.24 -16.54
N MET A 31 3.18 5.45 -15.65
CA MET A 31 2.51 4.95 -14.45
C MET A 31 2.02 6.09 -13.57
N PHE A 32 2.85 7.12 -13.36
CA PHE A 32 2.47 8.27 -12.53
C PHE A 32 1.28 9.02 -13.11
N VAL A 33 1.25 9.22 -14.43
CA VAL A 33 0.10 9.81 -15.11
C VAL A 33 -1.16 8.97 -14.91
N LYS A 34 -1.02 7.65 -15.02
CA LYS A 34 -2.13 6.72 -14.81
C LYS A 34 -2.66 6.82 -13.39
N TRP A 35 -1.79 6.93 -12.41
CA TRP A 35 -2.19 7.06 -11.01
C TRP A 35 -2.90 8.39 -10.70
N GLU A 36 -2.68 9.43 -11.49
CA GLU A 36 -3.41 10.70 -11.34
C GLU A 36 -4.91 10.55 -11.59
N GLU A 37 -5.32 9.53 -12.34
CA GLU A 37 -6.73 9.24 -12.58
C GLU A 37 -7.47 8.83 -11.30
N LYS A 38 -6.75 8.34 -10.30
CA LYS A 38 -7.27 7.84 -9.02
C LYS A 38 -8.37 6.81 -9.20
N ALA A 39 -8.22 5.96 -10.22
CA ALA A 39 -9.16 4.90 -10.55
C ALA A 39 -8.42 3.72 -11.20
N TYR A 40 -8.88 2.52 -10.89
CA TYR A 40 -8.43 1.29 -11.52
C TYR A 40 -9.62 0.33 -11.62
N ALA A 41 -9.84 -0.20 -12.83
CA ALA A 41 -10.96 -1.12 -13.10
C ALA A 41 -12.31 -0.58 -12.60
N GLY A 42 -12.54 0.73 -12.75
CA GLY A 42 -13.80 1.40 -12.38
C GLY A 42 -13.96 1.67 -10.89
N LYS A 43 -12.92 1.43 -10.07
CA LYS A 43 -12.96 1.64 -8.62
C LYS A 43 -11.88 2.64 -8.21
N TYR A 44 -12.08 3.27 -7.06
CA TYR A 44 -11.09 4.17 -6.49
C TYR A 44 -9.76 3.44 -6.27
N PHE A 45 -8.69 4.06 -6.71
CA PHE A 45 -7.31 3.64 -6.49
C PHE A 45 -6.45 4.88 -6.36
N GLU A 46 -5.64 4.95 -5.33
CA GLU A 46 -4.69 6.05 -5.18
C GLU A 46 -3.34 5.53 -4.70
N MET A 47 -2.28 5.96 -5.35
CA MET A 47 -0.92 5.61 -4.96
C MET A 47 -0.25 6.83 -4.33
N PHE A 48 0.32 6.63 -3.15
CA PHE A 48 1.04 7.67 -2.42
C PHE A 48 2.52 7.35 -2.35
N ALA A 49 3.35 8.38 -2.45
CA ALA A 49 4.74 8.30 -2.02
C ALA A 49 4.77 8.41 -0.50
N VAL A 50 5.54 7.55 0.13
CA VAL A 50 5.83 7.64 1.57
C VAL A 50 7.09 8.47 1.72
N VAL A 51 7.00 9.59 2.45
CA VAL A 51 8.07 10.56 2.57
C VAL A 51 8.54 10.61 4.02
N LYS A 52 9.86 10.55 4.20
CA LYS A 52 10.51 10.70 5.50
C LYS A 52 11.65 11.70 5.36
N ASP A 53 11.62 12.77 6.16
CA ASP A 53 12.65 13.82 6.17
C ASP A 53 12.94 14.37 4.76
N GLY A 54 11.89 14.56 3.97
CA GLY A 54 11.98 15.11 2.62
C GLY A 54 12.35 14.13 1.52
N GLU A 55 12.59 12.86 1.86
CA GLU A 55 12.97 11.82 0.89
C GLU A 55 11.89 10.76 0.77
N ILE A 56 11.70 10.23 -0.44
CA ILE A 56 10.81 9.08 -0.65
C ILE A 56 11.48 7.83 -0.08
N VAL A 57 10.75 7.11 0.77
CA VAL A 57 11.22 5.87 1.41
C VAL A 57 10.37 4.66 1.06
N GLY A 58 9.32 4.85 0.28
CA GLY A 58 8.44 3.77 -0.15
C GLY A 58 7.19 4.30 -0.84
N SER A 59 6.23 3.42 -1.00
CA SER A 59 4.92 3.74 -1.56
C SER A 59 3.83 3.04 -0.76
N ILE A 60 2.61 3.55 -0.86
CA ILE A 60 1.44 2.91 -0.28
C ILE A 60 0.21 3.22 -1.14
N SER A 61 -0.61 2.21 -1.40
CA SER A 61 -1.81 2.37 -2.20
C SER A 61 -3.07 2.17 -1.35
N LEU A 62 -4.15 2.83 -1.75
CA LEU A 62 -5.50 2.53 -1.32
C LEU A 62 -6.28 2.04 -2.52
N TYR A 63 -6.97 0.91 -2.39
CA TYR A 63 -7.78 0.33 -3.45
C TYR A 63 -9.15 -0.09 -2.94
N GLN A 64 -10.20 0.45 -3.56
CA GLN A 64 -11.58 0.13 -3.20
C GLN A 64 -11.91 -1.31 -3.61
N LEU A 65 -12.34 -2.11 -2.65
CA LEU A 65 -12.83 -3.47 -2.90
C LEU A 65 -14.35 -3.48 -3.08
N SER A 66 -15.05 -2.66 -2.28
CA SER A 66 -16.48 -2.47 -2.37
C SER A 66 -16.84 -1.07 -1.88
N LYS A 67 -18.11 -0.73 -1.82
CA LYS A 67 -18.57 0.61 -1.43
C LYS A 67 -17.96 1.11 -0.12
N SER A 68 -17.78 0.22 0.85
CA SER A 68 -17.30 0.59 2.20
C SER A 68 -16.01 -0.10 2.62
N VAL A 69 -15.42 -0.92 1.75
CA VAL A 69 -14.23 -1.71 2.06
C VAL A 69 -13.09 -1.32 1.15
N VAL A 70 -11.91 -1.11 1.73
CA VAL A 70 -10.70 -0.72 1.02
C VAL A 70 -9.55 -1.65 1.40
N SER A 71 -8.61 -1.87 0.49
CA SER A 71 -7.33 -2.50 0.82
C SER A 71 -6.23 -1.45 0.80
N CYS A 72 -5.14 -1.75 1.50
CA CYS A 72 -4.03 -0.83 1.71
C CYS A 72 -2.72 -1.58 1.50
N GLY A 73 -1.93 -1.17 0.51
CA GLY A 73 -0.73 -1.90 0.09
C GLY A 73 0.56 -1.12 0.28
N PRO A 74 1.27 -1.26 1.43
CA PRO A 74 2.54 -0.61 1.63
C PRO A 74 3.69 -1.37 0.95
N GLU A 75 4.66 -0.62 0.46
CA GLU A 75 5.93 -1.17 -0.03
C GLU A 75 7.05 -0.22 0.38
N VAL A 76 7.85 -0.63 1.36
CA VAL A 76 8.96 0.16 1.89
C VAL A 76 10.24 -0.21 1.14
N PHE A 77 11.02 0.79 0.73
CA PHE A 77 12.31 0.55 0.10
C PHE A 77 13.23 -0.22 1.05
N GLU A 78 14.01 -1.15 0.50
CA GLU A 78 14.83 -2.08 1.28
C GLU A 78 15.68 -1.38 2.35
N ALA A 79 16.32 -0.25 2.01
CA ALA A 79 17.17 0.49 2.93
C ALA A 79 16.43 1.07 4.14
N TYR A 80 15.11 1.17 4.08
CA TYR A 80 14.30 1.79 5.13
C TYR A 80 13.40 0.79 5.86
N ARG A 81 13.58 -0.50 5.61
CA ARG A 81 12.80 -1.56 6.28
C ARG A 81 13.23 -1.71 7.74
N LYS A 82 12.33 -2.26 8.56
CA LYS A 82 12.53 -2.52 10.00
C LYS A 82 12.74 -1.24 10.81
N GLN A 83 12.22 -0.11 10.33
CA GLN A 83 12.32 1.19 11.01
C GLN A 83 10.95 1.77 11.36
N GLY A 84 9.88 0.99 11.22
CA GLY A 84 8.52 1.44 11.53
C GLY A 84 7.84 2.23 10.41
N VAL A 85 8.47 2.37 9.25
CA VAL A 85 7.92 3.14 8.12
C VAL A 85 6.58 2.55 7.65
N GLY A 86 6.51 1.24 7.47
CA GLY A 86 5.30 0.57 7.02
C GLY A 86 4.12 0.78 7.97
N SER A 87 4.38 0.68 9.28
CA SER A 87 3.35 0.91 10.31
C SER A 87 2.81 2.33 10.27
N GLU A 88 3.69 3.32 10.22
CA GLU A 88 3.28 4.73 10.17
C GLU A 88 2.54 5.05 8.88
N ALA A 89 3.02 4.55 7.74
CA ALA A 89 2.36 4.77 6.45
C ALA A 89 0.96 4.15 6.45
N MET A 90 0.81 2.95 6.99
CA MET A 90 -0.49 2.28 7.11
C MET A 90 -1.47 3.10 7.95
N LEU A 91 -1.02 3.61 9.10
CA LEU A 91 -1.87 4.44 9.96
C LEU A 91 -2.35 5.70 9.23
N LEU A 92 -1.46 6.38 8.51
CA LEU A 92 -1.81 7.57 7.73
C LEU A 92 -2.80 7.24 6.59
N ALA A 93 -2.55 6.15 5.87
CA ALA A 93 -3.44 5.73 4.78
C ALA A 93 -4.82 5.32 5.31
N MET A 94 -4.88 4.64 6.45
CA MET A 94 -6.14 4.28 7.08
C MET A 94 -6.92 5.51 7.54
N ASP A 95 -6.24 6.55 8.03
CA ASP A 95 -6.89 7.83 8.36
C ASP A 95 -7.50 8.48 7.11
N ILE A 96 -6.78 8.50 6.01
CA ILE A 96 -7.29 9.01 4.74
C ILE A 96 -8.54 8.23 4.33
N ALA A 97 -8.48 6.90 4.37
CA ALA A 97 -9.61 6.04 4.01
C ALA A 97 -10.84 6.29 4.91
N LYS A 98 -10.61 6.42 6.20
CA LYS A 98 -11.67 6.73 7.16
C LYS A 98 -12.34 8.06 6.85
N ASN A 99 -11.55 9.09 6.55
CA ASN A 99 -12.08 10.42 6.22
C ASN A 99 -12.82 10.42 4.88
N MET A 100 -12.53 9.48 3.98
CA MET A 100 -13.27 9.28 2.74
C MET A 100 -14.60 8.54 2.94
N GLY A 101 -14.85 7.99 4.14
CA GLY A 101 -16.08 7.27 4.44
C GLY A 101 -16.00 5.74 4.38
N TYR A 102 -14.81 5.18 4.12
CA TYR A 102 -14.64 3.74 4.20
C TYR A 102 -14.78 3.25 5.64
N LYS A 103 -15.29 2.03 5.79
CA LYS A 103 -15.63 1.45 7.11
C LYS A 103 -14.71 0.31 7.52
N LEU A 104 -14.04 -0.33 6.57
CA LEU A 104 -13.26 -1.53 6.81
C LEU A 104 -12.06 -1.57 5.89
N VAL A 105 -10.92 -1.97 6.43
CA VAL A 105 -9.76 -2.40 5.64
C VAL A 105 -9.75 -3.92 5.60
N SER A 106 -9.62 -4.50 4.40
CA SER A 106 -9.50 -5.94 4.22
C SER A 106 -8.26 -6.23 3.38
N GLN A 107 -7.40 -7.10 3.89
CA GLN A 107 -6.11 -7.42 3.29
C GLN A 107 -5.98 -8.91 3.02
N GLN A 108 -5.46 -9.25 1.83
CA GLN A 108 -4.98 -10.61 1.56
C GLN A 108 -3.49 -10.64 1.84
N ILE A 109 -3.06 -11.50 2.76
CA ILE A 109 -1.65 -11.62 3.14
C ILE A 109 -1.20 -13.05 2.83
N GLY A 110 -0.11 -13.18 2.06
CA GLY A 110 0.45 -14.51 1.77
C GLY A 110 0.73 -15.27 3.06
N ARG A 111 0.35 -16.55 3.09
CA ARG A 111 0.44 -17.38 4.30
C ARG A 111 1.87 -17.44 4.87
N ASN A 112 2.88 -17.28 4.02
CA ASN A 112 4.28 -17.34 4.41
C ASN A 112 4.95 -15.95 4.52
N ASN A 113 4.17 -14.87 4.40
CA ASN A 113 4.71 -13.52 4.50
C ASN A 113 4.77 -13.06 5.96
N ALA A 114 5.80 -13.54 6.67
CA ALA A 114 5.96 -13.30 8.10
C ALA A 114 6.02 -11.81 8.46
N ALA A 115 6.71 -11.01 7.64
CA ALA A 115 6.85 -9.58 7.88
C ALA A 115 5.51 -8.85 7.82
N SER A 116 4.69 -9.17 6.81
CA SER A 116 3.37 -8.55 6.65
C SER A 116 2.40 -9.02 7.75
N ILE A 117 2.44 -10.30 8.11
CA ILE A 117 1.65 -10.85 9.22
C ILE A 117 1.97 -10.11 10.51
N ALA A 118 3.26 -9.93 10.83
CA ALA A 118 3.69 -9.22 12.03
C ALA A 118 3.22 -7.76 12.02
N LEU A 119 3.31 -7.08 10.87
CA LEU A 119 2.85 -5.71 10.71
C LEU A 119 1.35 -5.59 11.01
N HIS A 120 0.53 -6.47 10.41
CA HIS A 120 -0.92 -6.42 10.59
C HIS A 120 -1.33 -6.78 12.02
N ASN A 121 -0.67 -7.76 12.63
CA ASN A 121 -0.89 -8.07 14.04
C ASN A 121 -0.56 -6.87 14.95
N LYS A 122 0.55 -6.21 14.69
CA LYS A 122 0.95 -5.01 15.44
C LYS A 122 -0.08 -3.88 15.34
N LEU A 123 -0.69 -3.73 14.18
CA LEU A 123 -1.69 -2.69 13.93
C LEU A 123 -3.10 -3.06 14.40
N GLY A 124 -3.28 -4.23 14.99
CA GLY A 124 -4.56 -4.65 15.55
C GLY A 124 -5.54 -5.22 14.54
N PHE A 125 -5.06 -5.65 13.37
CA PHE A 125 -5.89 -6.38 12.42
C PHE A 125 -6.27 -7.75 12.99
N GLU A 126 -7.43 -8.23 12.63
CA GLU A 126 -7.93 -9.55 13.03
C GLU A 126 -8.01 -10.49 11.84
N THR A 127 -7.84 -11.78 12.08
CA THR A 127 -7.97 -12.83 11.08
C THR A 127 -8.68 -14.04 11.68
N ASP A 128 -9.40 -14.80 10.83
CA ASP A 128 -9.99 -16.08 11.23
C ASP A 128 -8.97 -17.23 11.19
N GLU A 129 -7.73 -16.93 10.78
CA GLU A 129 -6.64 -17.91 10.63
C GLU A 129 -6.91 -18.99 9.57
N TYR A 130 -7.97 -18.86 8.81
CA TYR A 130 -8.29 -19.78 7.74
C TYR A 130 -7.47 -19.46 6.50
N ILE A 131 -6.99 -20.49 5.81
CA ILE A 131 -6.17 -20.32 4.60
C ILE A 131 -7.08 -20.43 3.38
N TYR A 132 -7.16 -19.32 2.63
CA TYR A 132 -7.94 -19.23 1.41
C TYR A 132 -7.02 -19.35 0.20
N LYS A 133 -7.54 -19.84 -0.91
CA LYS A 133 -6.88 -19.71 -2.21
C LYS A 133 -7.48 -18.53 -2.95
N ASN A 134 -6.63 -17.58 -3.37
CA ASN A 134 -7.10 -16.47 -4.19
C ASN A 134 -7.23 -16.87 -5.66
N LYS A 135 -7.66 -15.93 -6.52
CA LYS A 135 -7.86 -16.19 -7.95
C LYS A 135 -6.61 -16.64 -8.67
N LYS A 136 -5.43 -16.25 -8.17
CA LYS A 136 -4.13 -16.63 -8.74
C LYS A 136 -3.65 -17.99 -8.24
N GLY A 137 -4.39 -18.64 -7.35
CA GLY A 137 -4.02 -19.92 -6.74
C GLY A 137 -3.07 -19.81 -5.56
N ASN A 138 -2.79 -18.60 -5.07
CA ASN A 138 -1.93 -18.39 -3.92
C ASN A 138 -2.70 -18.59 -2.62
N GLU A 139 -2.05 -19.20 -1.62
CA GLU A 139 -2.61 -19.37 -0.29
C GLU A 139 -2.44 -18.10 0.52
N VAL A 140 -3.54 -17.55 1.02
CA VAL A 140 -3.56 -16.28 1.75
C VAL A 140 -4.39 -16.38 3.02
N LEU A 141 -4.07 -15.50 3.96
CA LEU A 141 -4.89 -15.18 5.12
C LEU A 141 -5.62 -13.87 4.84
N ILE A 142 -6.83 -13.74 5.37
CA ILE A 142 -7.60 -12.50 5.28
C ILE A 142 -7.48 -11.77 6.62
N TYR A 143 -6.98 -10.55 6.58
CA TYR A 143 -6.87 -9.68 7.75
C TYR A 143 -7.80 -8.50 7.58
N VAL A 144 -8.54 -8.15 8.61
CA VAL A 144 -9.50 -7.04 8.58
C VAL A 144 -9.31 -6.12 9.77
N LYS A 145 -9.63 -4.83 9.56
CA LYS A 145 -9.62 -3.83 10.62
C LYS A 145 -10.72 -2.81 10.36
N PRO A 146 -11.64 -2.59 11.32
CA PRO A 146 -12.61 -1.50 11.23
C PRO A 146 -11.94 -0.14 11.29
N LEU A 147 -12.48 0.82 10.56
CA LEU A 147 -12.00 2.21 10.52
C LEU A 147 -12.81 3.13 11.44
#